data_bc970fd572ef22587a251df7373ad626
#
_entry.id   bc970fd572ef22587a251df7373ad626
#
_cell.length_a   1.000
_cell.length_b   1.000
_cell.length_c   1.000
_cell.angle_alpha   90.00
_cell.angle_beta   90.00
_cell.angle_gamma   90.00
#
_symmetry.space_group_name_H-M   'P 1'
#
loop_
_entity.id
_entity.type
_entity.pdbx_description
1 polymer ?
#
loop_
_entity_poly.entity_id
_entity_poly.type
_entity_poly.pdbx_seq_one_letter_code
_entity_poly.pdbx_strand_id
1 'polypeptide(L)'
;MKKNLFILCMIMFIAQSCCEKPILIGHRGSLLGVENTEEAFINGAKHFGYQGLECDVKTTLDGQCVCWHDDHLQRAGIEEVLIPEITLDSLLSLPLTQTRKDVTYTATICTVDRYLEICKEYNVFPVVELKWATGINNNDMTLFPSLYSLIEKHGLVEEAVILTSMRKSLEYIRTNCPQLQCLYLRQTVKDEDVQWCHDWKTNISIQHANINPELVNTCNELGVEGAAWTVNNDSTYQRLVDCGCACVTTDYLEVK
;
A
#
# COMPACT_ATOMS: atom_id res chain seq x y z
N MET A 1 13.32 -27.30 22.98
CA MET A 1 13.68 -26.64 21.72
C MET A 1 12.58 -26.99 20.69
N LYS A 2 11.56 -26.12 20.56
CA LYS A 2 10.54 -26.26 19.50
C LYS A 2 11.09 -25.49 18.30
N LYS A 3 11.42 -26.19 17.23
CA LYS A 3 11.72 -25.58 15.92
C LYS A 3 10.42 -24.97 15.41
N ASN A 4 10.33 -23.65 15.45
CA ASN A 4 9.32 -22.93 14.70
C ASN A 4 9.65 -23.15 13.21
N LEU A 5 8.82 -23.95 12.58
CA LEU A 5 8.74 -24.10 11.14
C LEU A 5 8.14 -22.78 10.62
N PHE A 6 9.00 -21.81 10.30
CA PHE A 6 8.62 -20.69 9.49
C PHE A 6 8.18 -21.26 8.14
N ILE A 7 6.89 -21.33 7.93
CA ILE A 7 6.33 -21.51 6.60
C ILE A 7 6.70 -20.25 5.86
N LEU A 8 7.72 -20.38 5.01
CA LEU A 8 8.10 -19.41 3.99
C LEU A 8 6.90 -19.29 3.04
N CYS A 9 5.93 -18.46 3.38
CA CYS A 9 4.95 -17.98 2.44
C CYS A 9 5.70 -17.03 1.49
N MET A 10 6.43 -17.62 0.55
CA MET A 10 6.62 -17.00 -0.74
C MET A 10 5.19 -16.72 -1.23
N ILE A 11 4.72 -15.47 -1.08
CA ILE A 11 3.57 -15.01 -1.85
C ILE A 11 4.11 -14.90 -3.30
N MET A 12 4.43 -16.05 -3.90
CA MET A 12 4.21 -16.24 -5.30
C MET A 12 2.71 -16.07 -5.44
N PHE A 13 2.29 -15.00 -6.01
CA PHE A 13 1.02 -14.98 -6.69
C PHE A 13 1.11 -16.08 -7.75
N ILE A 14 0.76 -17.28 -7.37
CA ILE A 14 0.67 -18.42 -8.27
C ILE A 14 -0.69 -18.27 -8.91
N ALA A 15 -0.72 -18.29 -10.23
CA ALA A 15 -1.95 -18.43 -11.01
C ALA A 15 -2.92 -19.39 -10.31
N GLN A 16 -3.86 -18.83 -9.55
CA GLN A 16 -4.75 -19.62 -8.72
C GLN A 16 -6.05 -19.85 -9.48
N SER A 17 -6.43 -21.07 -9.53
CA SER A 17 -7.68 -21.63 -10.05
C SER A 17 -8.89 -20.79 -9.63
N CYS A 18 -9.88 -20.66 -10.51
CA CYS A 18 -11.11 -19.88 -10.51
C CYS A 18 -12.01 -19.88 -9.24
N CYS A 19 -11.50 -19.96 -8.00
CA CYS A 19 -12.33 -20.04 -6.79
C CYS A 19 -11.77 -19.41 -5.51
N GLU A 20 -10.62 -18.78 -5.52
CA GLU A 20 -10.12 -18.14 -4.29
C GLU A 20 -10.55 -16.67 -4.21
N LYS A 21 -10.95 -16.25 -3.00
CA LYS A 21 -11.33 -14.86 -2.74
C LYS A 21 -10.11 -13.96 -2.85
N PRO A 22 -10.25 -12.74 -3.42
CA PRO A 22 -9.17 -11.76 -3.43
C PRO A 22 -8.63 -11.47 -2.03
N ILE A 23 -7.33 -11.27 -1.93
CA ILE A 23 -6.68 -10.76 -0.72
C ILE A 23 -7.20 -9.37 -0.42
N LEU A 24 -7.62 -9.11 0.83
CA LEU A 24 -8.04 -7.77 1.26
C LEU A 24 -6.88 -6.98 1.85
N ILE A 25 -6.71 -5.75 1.36
CA ILE A 25 -5.68 -4.80 1.77
C ILE A 25 -6.39 -3.58 2.36
N GLY A 26 -6.04 -3.20 3.58
CA GLY A 26 -6.61 -2.02 4.24
C GLY A 26 -6.02 -0.74 3.68
N HIS A 27 -6.83 0.06 2.96
CA HIS A 27 -6.46 1.36 2.40
C HIS A 27 -6.19 2.37 3.50
N ARG A 28 -4.96 2.86 3.60
CA ARG A 28 -4.49 3.74 4.69
C ARG A 28 -4.81 3.19 6.08
N GLY A 29 -4.73 1.86 6.20
CA GLY A 29 -5.11 1.10 7.39
C GLY A 29 -6.56 0.64 7.36
N SER A 30 -7.49 1.47 7.80
CA SER A 30 -8.92 1.18 7.83
C SER A 30 -9.76 2.45 8.02
N LEU A 31 -11.09 2.30 7.97
CA LEU A 31 -12.03 3.37 8.29
C LEU A 31 -12.06 3.75 9.79
N LEU A 32 -11.61 2.87 10.68
CA LEU A 32 -11.61 3.09 12.13
C LEU A 32 -10.30 3.74 12.58
N GLY A 33 -10.32 5.06 12.72
CA GLY A 33 -9.18 5.92 13.05
C GLY A 33 -8.96 7.02 12.01
N VAL A 34 -8.00 7.90 12.28
CA VAL A 34 -7.46 8.83 11.28
C VAL A 34 -6.67 8.03 10.25
N GLU A 35 -6.86 8.29 8.95
CA GLU A 35 -6.14 7.57 7.89
C GLU A 35 -4.62 7.64 8.07
N ASN A 36 -3.89 6.59 7.69
CA ASN A 36 -2.43 6.53 7.78
C ASN A 36 -1.86 6.71 9.21
N THR A 37 -2.64 6.34 10.23
CA THR A 37 -2.18 6.39 11.63
C THR A 37 -2.14 5.01 12.28
N GLU A 38 -1.45 4.92 13.40
CA GLU A 38 -1.29 3.68 14.16
C GLU A 38 -2.64 3.00 14.45
N GLU A 39 -3.65 3.79 14.92
CA GLU A 39 -4.98 3.25 15.23
C GLU A 39 -5.66 2.65 13.99
N ALA A 40 -5.60 3.34 12.84
CA ALA A 40 -6.19 2.84 11.60
C ALA A 40 -5.52 1.55 11.12
N PHE A 41 -4.19 1.44 11.24
CA PHE A 41 -3.45 0.23 10.88
C PHE A 41 -3.77 -0.94 11.81
N ILE A 42 -3.76 -0.73 13.13
CA ILE A 42 -4.12 -1.77 14.12
C ILE A 42 -5.55 -2.25 13.90
N ASN A 43 -6.50 -1.34 13.67
CA ASN A 43 -7.89 -1.72 13.39
C ASN A 43 -8.03 -2.47 12.07
N GLY A 44 -7.26 -2.12 11.03
CA GLY A 44 -7.21 -2.86 9.77
C GLY A 44 -6.79 -4.32 9.97
N ALA A 45 -5.70 -4.53 10.70
CA ALA A 45 -5.19 -5.87 10.98
C ALA A 45 -6.07 -6.67 11.95
N LYS A 46 -6.48 -6.05 13.07
CA LYS A 46 -7.10 -6.75 14.19
C LYS A 46 -8.62 -6.83 14.09
N HIS A 47 -9.28 -5.73 13.69
CA HIS A 47 -10.74 -5.65 13.68
C HIS A 47 -11.29 -6.17 12.34
N PHE A 48 -10.73 -5.71 11.21
CA PHE A 48 -11.16 -6.14 9.89
C PHE A 48 -10.50 -7.44 9.41
N GLY A 49 -9.36 -7.82 9.97
CA GLY A 49 -8.63 -9.03 9.59
C GLY A 49 -7.98 -8.95 8.21
N TYR A 50 -7.57 -7.76 7.76
CA TYR A 50 -6.88 -7.60 6.48
C TYR A 50 -5.54 -8.33 6.46
N GLN A 51 -5.22 -8.95 5.33
CA GLN A 51 -3.96 -9.65 5.14
C GLN A 51 -2.81 -8.69 4.79
N GLY A 52 -3.13 -7.54 4.21
CA GLY A 52 -2.18 -6.46 3.94
C GLY A 52 -2.69 -5.13 4.45
N LEU A 53 -1.78 -4.22 4.75
CA LEU A 53 -2.09 -2.83 5.08
C LEU A 53 -1.39 -1.92 4.08
N GLU A 54 -2.11 -0.95 3.54
CA GLU A 54 -1.54 0.04 2.64
C GLU A 54 -1.32 1.35 3.39
N CYS A 55 -0.17 2.01 3.12
CA CYS A 55 0.16 3.33 3.59
C CYS A 55 0.72 4.20 2.47
N ASP A 56 0.46 5.51 2.54
CA ASP A 56 1.06 6.52 1.67
C ASP A 56 2.33 7.08 2.32
N VAL A 57 3.45 7.17 1.61
CA VAL A 57 4.71 7.68 2.15
C VAL A 57 4.97 9.11 1.71
N LYS A 58 5.29 9.96 2.69
CA LYS A 58 5.82 11.32 2.54
C LYS A 58 7.14 11.45 3.30
N THR A 59 7.88 12.50 2.99
CA THR A 59 9.15 12.81 3.66
C THR A 59 9.08 14.18 4.32
N THR A 60 9.55 14.27 5.56
CA THR A 60 9.66 15.52 6.32
C THR A 60 10.86 16.36 5.88
N LEU A 61 10.98 17.59 6.37
CA LEU A 61 12.11 18.49 6.12
C LEU A 61 13.47 17.85 6.50
N ASP A 62 13.50 17.07 7.57
CA ASP A 62 14.68 16.35 8.06
C ASP A 62 14.79 14.93 7.47
N GLY A 63 14.06 14.63 6.38
CA GLY A 63 14.19 13.40 5.60
C GLY A 63 13.63 12.14 6.24
N GLN A 64 12.75 12.29 7.25
CA GLN A 64 12.08 11.14 7.87
C GLN A 64 10.86 10.70 7.06
N CYS A 65 10.65 9.39 6.94
CA CYS A 65 9.49 8.82 6.26
C CYS A 65 8.29 8.74 7.21
N VAL A 66 7.17 9.35 6.80
CA VAL A 66 5.90 9.35 7.53
C VAL A 66 4.76 8.87 6.65
N CYS A 67 3.70 8.39 7.28
CA CYS A 67 2.51 7.89 6.60
C CYS A 67 1.49 9.03 6.46
N TRP A 68 1.31 9.57 5.25
CA TRP A 68 0.28 10.56 4.92
C TRP A 68 0.10 10.69 3.41
N HIS A 69 -1.14 10.98 2.96
CA HIS A 69 -1.44 11.00 1.53
C HIS A 69 -1.01 12.28 0.81
N ASP A 70 -1.37 13.45 1.35
CA ASP A 70 -1.15 14.75 0.70
C ASP A 70 0.15 15.41 1.22
N ASP A 71 0.66 16.43 0.53
CA ASP A 71 1.78 17.21 1.04
C ASP A 71 1.38 18.09 2.23
N HIS A 72 0.09 18.40 2.35
CA HIS A 72 -0.49 19.24 3.41
C HIS A 72 -1.38 18.41 4.35
N LEU A 73 -1.63 18.97 5.55
CA LEU A 73 -2.44 18.34 6.59
C LEU A 73 -3.92 18.76 6.61
N GLN A 74 -4.44 19.36 5.54
CA GLN A 74 -5.82 19.87 5.47
C GLN A 74 -6.87 18.79 5.76
N ARG A 75 -6.64 17.54 5.34
CA ARG A 75 -7.52 16.40 5.68
C ARG A 75 -7.62 16.15 7.18
N ALA A 76 -6.61 16.58 7.94
CA ALA A 76 -6.57 16.47 9.39
C ALA A 76 -7.00 17.77 10.11
N GLY A 77 -7.56 18.74 9.37
CA GLY A 77 -8.03 20.02 9.92
C GLY A 77 -6.91 21.02 10.20
N ILE A 78 -5.72 20.86 9.61
CA ILE A 78 -4.57 21.75 9.79
C ILE A 78 -4.22 22.40 8.43
N GLU A 79 -4.56 23.67 8.27
CA GLU A 79 -4.56 24.36 6.95
C GLU A 79 -3.17 24.73 6.43
N GLU A 80 -2.24 25.14 7.30
CA GLU A 80 -1.00 25.84 6.92
C GLU A 80 0.27 25.00 7.05
N VAL A 81 0.15 23.67 7.24
CA VAL A 81 1.31 22.80 7.43
C VAL A 81 1.57 21.97 6.18
N LEU A 82 2.80 22.08 5.64
CA LEU A 82 3.33 21.22 4.59
C LEU A 82 4.35 20.25 5.19
N ILE A 83 4.15 18.96 4.98
CA ILE A 83 5.01 17.88 5.51
C ILE A 83 6.48 18.07 5.10
N PRO A 84 6.83 18.39 3.83
CA PRO A 84 8.23 18.60 3.45
C PRO A 84 8.88 19.86 4.04
N GLU A 85 8.13 20.73 4.71
CA GLU A 85 8.61 21.97 5.33
C GLU A 85 8.69 21.91 6.85
N ILE A 86 8.31 20.80 7.47
CA ILE A 86 8.29 20.59 8.92
C ILE A 86 9.16 19.38 9.32
N THR A 87 9.85 19.47 10.46
CA THR A 87 10.60 18.34 11.02
C THR A 87 9.68 17.29 11.64
N LEU A 88 10.15 16.04 11.76
CA LEU A 88 9.38 14.99 12.39
C LEU A 88 8.94 15.34 13.82
N ASP A 89 9.83 15.88 14.65
CA ASP A 89 9.50 16.25 16.04
C ASP A 89 8.35 17.27 16.12
N SER A 90 8.39 18.29 15.23
CA SER A 90 7.32 19.26 15.16
C SER A 90 6.01 18.64 14.66
N LEU A 91 6.09 17.77 13.66
CA LEU A 91 4.94 17.07 13.09
C LEU A 91 4.26 16.13 14.10
N LEU A 92 5.04 15.41 14.92
CA LEU A 92 4.54 14.54 16.00
C LEU A 92 3.79 15.30 17.10
N SER A 93 4.01 16.61 17.26
CA SER A 93 3.31 17.44 18.23
C SER A 93 1.91 17.87 17.78
N LEU A 94 1.56 17.66 16.50
CA LEU A 94 0.29 18.12 15.93
C LEU A 94 -0.81 17.07 16.08
N PRO A 95 -1.99 17.45 16.63
CA PRO A 95 -3.14 16.55 16.68
C PRO A 95 -3.84 16.49 15.32
N LEU A 96 -3.80 15.34 14.68
CA LEU A 96 -4.52 15.07 13.43
C LEU A 96 -5.97 14.69 13.77
N THR A 97 -6.94 15.38 13.18
CA THR A 97 -8.36 15.10 13.43
C THR A 97 -9.12 14.86 12.14
N GLN A 98 -9.86 13.76 12.06
CA GLN A 98 -10.74 13.45 10.93
C GLN A 98 -12.10 12.92 11.41
N THR A 99 -13.15 13.32 10.71
CA THR A 99 -14.49 12.73 10.88
C THR A 99 -14.72 11.70 9.76
N ARG A 100 -14.94 10.44 10.15
CA ARG A 100 -15.18 9.33 9.23
C ARG A 100 -16.46 8.59 9.65
N LYS A 101 -17.47 8.50 8.77
CA LYS A 101 -18.80 7.93 9.05
C LYS A 101 -19.37 8.42 10.38
N ASP A 102 -19.43 9.74 10.56
CA ASP A 102 -20.01 10.43 11.72
C ASP A 102 -19.25 10.23 13.05
N VAL A 103 -18.09 9.59 13.04
CA VAL A 103 -17.18 9.46 14.19
C VAL A 103 -15.96 10.35 13.98
N THR A 104 -15.65 11.18 14.96
CA THR A 104 -14.44 12.02 14.96
C THR A 104 -13.31 11.33 15.71
N TYR A 105 -12.19 11.14 15.03
CA TYR A 105 -10.96 10.55 15.55
C TYR A 105 -9.89 11.61 15.68
N THR A 106 -9.01 11.46 16.67
CA THR A 106 -7.81 12.29 16.84
C THR A 106 -6.62 11.38 17.09
N ALA A 107 -5.52 11.62 16.36
CA ALA A 107 -4.30 10.83 16.42
C ALA A 107 -3.08 11.72 16.21
N THR A 108 -1.88 11.14 16.25
CA THR A 108 -0.63 11.75 15.77
C THR A 108 -0.22 11.08 14.46
N ILE A 109 0.67 11.74 13.70
CA ILE A 109 1.25 11.15 12.49
C ILE A 109 1.94 9.82 12.83
N CYS A 110 1.80 8.82 11.95
CA CYS A 110 2.53 7.57 12.08
C CYS A 110 3.81 7.63 11.25
N THR A 111 4.94 7.22 11.81
CA THR A 111 6.16 7.02 11.02
C THR A 111 6.08 5.72 10.23
N VAL A 112 6.80 5.63 9.11
CA VAL A 112 6.90 4.37 8.35
C VAL A 112 7.56 3.27 9.20
N ASP A 113 8.51 3.62 10.08
CA ASP A 113 9.12 2.68 11.02
C ASP A 113 8.06 2.02 11.93
N ARG A 114 7.15 2.82 12.53
CA ARG A 114 6.06 2.31 13.37
C ARG A 114 5.02 1.50 12.58
N TYR A 115 4.68 1.93 11.37
CA TYR A 115 3.80 1.18 10.48
C TYR A 115 4.36 -0.23 10.16
N LEU A 116 5.64 -0.33 9.82
CA LEU A 116 6.30 -1.62 9.55
C LEU A 116 6.35 -2.52 10.79
N GLU A 117 6.57 -1.93 11.97
CA GLU A 117 6.51 -2.65 13.25
C GLU A 117 5.10 -3.24 13.46
N ILE A 118 4.03 -2.49 13.19
CA ILE A 118 2.65 -2.97 13.26
C ILE A 118 2.41 -4.11 12.26
N CYS A 119 2.86 -3.97 11.01
CA CYS A 119 2.74 -5.04 10.04
C CYS A 119 3.36 -6.35 10.52
N LYS A 120 4.56 -6.27 11.12
CA LYS A 120 5.25 -7.42 11.70
C LYS A 120 4.53 -7.97 12.93
N GLU A 121 4.06 -7.12 13.84
CA GLU A 121 3.35 -7.51 15.06
C GLU A 121 2.07 -8.30 14.75
N TYR A 122 1.31 -7.86 13.74
CA TYR A 122 0.04 -8.48 13.35
C TYR A 122 0.17 -9.50 12.22
N ASN A 123 1.40 -9.77 11.75
CA ASN A 123 1.68 -10.72 10.66
C ASN A 123 0.86 -10.41 9.39
N VAL A 124 0.85 -9.15 8.98
CA VAL A 124 0.25 -8.64 7.74
C VAL A 124 1.34 -8.06 6.85
N PHE A 125 1.20 -8.19 5.52
CA PHE A 125 2.21 -7.64 4.62
C PHE A 125 2.03 -6.14 4.40
N PRO A 126 3.14 -5.36 4.35
CA PRO A 126 3.07 -3.93 4.08
C PRO A 126 2.93 -3.66 2.57
N VAL A 127 2.01 -2.75 2.23
CA VAL A 127 1.88 -2.13 0.90
C VAL A 127 2.24 -0.66 1.04
N VAL A 128 3.38 -0.26 0.49
CA VAL A 128 3.98 1.05 0.68
C VAL A 128 3.80 1.88 -0.59
N GLU A 129 2.84 2.80 -0.61
CA GLU A 129 2.64 3.68 -1.76
C GLU A 129 3.64 4.84 -1.73
N LEU A 130 4.51 4.90 -2.74
CA LEU A 130 5.37 6.05 -2.95
C LEU A 130 4.56 7.16 -3.63
N LYS A 131 4.22 8.18 -2.87
CA LYS A 131 3.67 9.42 -3.41
C LYS A 131 4.82 10.27 -3.99
N TRP A 132 4.47 11.29 -4.77
CA TRP A 132 5.45 12.28 -5.15
C TRP A 132 5.94 13.00 -3.89
N ALA A 133 7.16 12.70 -3.47
CA ALA A 133 7.78 13.24 -2.27
C ALA A 133 9.25 13.59 -2.53
N THR A 134 9.80 14.48 -1.74
CA THR A 134 11.23 14.83 -1.81
C THR A 134 12.09 13.58 -1.58
N GLY A 135 13.04 13.35 -2.47
CA GLY A 135 13.96 12.20 -2.39
C GLY A 135 13.36 10.82 -2.70
N ILE A 136 12.05 10.73 -3.02
CA ILE A 136 11.38 9.48 -3.39
C ILE A 136 10.37 9.76 -4.52
N ASN A 137 10.85 9.96 -5.76
CA ASN A 137 10.00 10.20 -6.93
C ASN A 137 10.74 9.85 -8.24
N ASN A 138 10.07 10.01 -9.38
CA ASN A 138 10.62 9.67 -10.71
C ASN A 138 11.98 10.31 -11.06
N ASN A 139 12.32 11.42 -10.44
CA ASN A 139 13.53 12.19 -10.77
C ASN A 139 14.57 12.15 -9.64
N ASP A 140 14.17 11.70 -8.45
CA ASP A 140 15.00 11.67 -7.26
C ASP A 140 14.63 10.51 -6.35
N MET A 141 15.54 9.57 -6.17
CA MET A 141 15.40 8.39 -5.31
C MET A 141 16.44 8.37 -4.18
N THR A 142 16.98 9.54 -3.80
CA THR A 142 18.07 9.65 -2.81
C THR A 142 17.68 9.20 -1.41
N LEU A 143 16.40 9.31 -1.02
CA LEU A 143 15.89 8.82 0.27
C LEU A 143 15.31 7.41 0.22
N PHE A 144 15.19 6.79 -0.97
CA PHE A 144 14.70 5.41 -1.07
C PHE A 144 15.55 4.40 -0.31
N PRO A 145 16.90 4.48 -0.29
CA PRO A 145 17.72 3.58 0.55
C PRO A 145 17.38 3.65 2.04
N SER A 146 17.01 4.83 2.56
CA SER A 146 16.58 4.98 3.96
C SER A 146 15.25 4.26 4.21
N LEU A 147 14.28 4.40 3.31
CA LEU A 147 13.01 3.66 3.34
C LEU A 147 13.26 2.14 3.25
N TYR A 148 14.11 1.71 2.32
CA TYR A 148 14.47 0.30 2.16
C TYR A 148 15.11 -0.26 3.44
N SER A 149 16.02 0.50 4.09
CA SER A 149 16.64 0.09 5.35
C SER A 149 15.63 -0.08 6.48
N LEU A 150 14.52 0.67 6.51
CA LEU A 150 13.44 0.45 7.47
C LEU A 150 12.74 -0.90 7.20
N ILE A 151 12.41 -1.20 5.94
CA ILE A 151 11.80 -2.49 5.55
C ILE A 151 12.73 -3.65 5.94
N GLU A 152 14.03 -3.51 5.65
CA GLU A 152 15.06 -4.51 5.97
C GLU A 152 15.24 -4.69 7.49
N LYS A 153 15.25 -3.59 8.27
CA LYS A 153 15.32 -3.60 9.75
C LYS A 153 14.20 -4.45 10.37
N HIS A 154 13.00 -4.39 9.81
CA HIS A 154 11.87 -5.19 10.29
C HIS A 154 11.84 -6.62 9.73
N GLY A 155 12.71 -6.95 8.76
CA GLY A 155 12.79 -8.27 8.12
C GLY A 155 11.59 -8.55 7.20
N LEU A 156 11.06 -7.50 6.55
CA LEU A 156 9.85 -7.55 5.72
C LEU A 156 10.14 -7.40 4.20
N VAL A 157 11.39 -7.60 3.78
CA VAL A 157 11.79 -7.35 2.38
C VAL A 157 11.05 -8.26 1.40
N GLU A 158 10.85 -9.53 1.75
CA GLU A 158 10.18 -10.52 0.89
C GLU A 158 8.66 -10.31 0.85
N GLU A 159 8.09 -9.71 1.90
CA GLU A 159 6.65 -9.47 2.07
C GLU A 159 6.21 -8.08 1.59
N ALA A 160 7.14 -7.13 1.57
CA ALA A 160 6.81 -5.74 1.23
C ALA A 160 6.49 -5.55 -0.24
N VAL A 161 5.41 -4.82 -0.49
CA VAL A 161 4.95 -4.42 -1.81
C VAL A 161 5.10 -2.92 -1.97
N ILE A 162 5.86 -2.48 -2.97
CA ILE A 162 5.97 -1.07 -3.32
C ILE A 162 4.93 -0.71 -4.39
N LEU A 163 4.05 0.22 -4.07
CA LEU A 163 2.99 0.71 -4.93
C LEU A 163 3.32 2.12 -5.41
N THR A 164 3.23 2.42 -6.71
CA THR A 164 3.34 3.78 -7.23
C THR A 164 2.89 3.90 -8.68
N SER A 165 2.46 5.10 -9.08
CA SER A 165 2.21 5.46 -10.49
C SER A 165 3.47 5.93 -11.24
N MET A 166 4.61 5.96 -10.58
CA MET A 166 5.87 6.49 -11.10
C MET A 166 6.73 5.37 -11.71
N ARG A 167 6.68 5.17 -13.04
CA ARG A 167 7.43 4.12 -13.75
C ARG A 167 8.92 4.14 -13.45
N LYS A 168 9.58 5.31 -13.52
CA LYS A 168 11.04 5.40 -13.27
C LYS A 168 11.42 4.99 -11.84
N SER A 169 10.55 5.25 -10.86
CA SER A 169 10.78 4.77 -9.49
C SER A 169 10.69 3.24 -9.43
N LEU A 170 9.72 2.63 -10.11
CA LEU A 170 9.63 1.16 -10.19
C LEU A 170 10.83 0.54 -10.93
N GLU A 171 11.25 1.14 -12.05
CA GLU A 171 12.45 0.72 -12.79
C GLU A 171 13.71 0.77 -11.91
N TYR A 172 13.88 1.85 -11.12
CA TYR A 172 14.95 1.97 -10.15
C TYR A 172 14.90 0.84 -9.11
N ILE A 173 13.72 0.59 -8.52
CA ILE A 173 13.52 -0.42 -7.49
C ILE A 173 13.76 -1.81 -8.04
N ARG A 174 13.20 -2.15 -9.20
CA ARG A 174 13.41 -3.45 -9.85
C ARG A 174 14.87 -3.71 -10.21
N THR A 175 15.64 -2.64 -10.48
CA THR A 175 17.07 -2.73 -10.80
C THR A 175 17.93 -2.91 -9.54
N ASN A 176 17.63 -2.17 -8.46
CA ASN A 176 18.51 -2.09 -7.29
C ASN A 176 18.06 -2.98 -6.11
N CYS A 177 16.76 -3.29 -6.02
CA CYS A 177 16.14 -4.08 -4.95
C CYS A 177 15.18 -5.11 -5.55
N PRO A 178 15.66 -6.06 -6.38
CA PRO A 178 14.81 -6.97 -7.17
C PRO A 178 13.97 -7.93 -6.32
N GLN A 179 14.26 -8.10 -5.05
CA GLN A 179 13.51 -8.91 -4.09
C GLN A 179 12.22 -8.24 -3.62
N LEU A 180 12.11 -6.90 -3.71
CA LEU A 180 10.85 -6.21 -3.40
C LEU A 180 9.78 -6.50 -4.45
N GLN A 181 8.57 -6.75 -4.01
CA GLN A 181 7.42 -6.82 -4.90
C GLN A 181 6.99 -5.41 -5.33
N CYS A 182 6.48 -5.26 -6.54
CA CYS A 182 6.09 -3.97 -7.09
C CYS A 182 4.70 -4.02 -7.71
N LEU A 183 3.91 -2.97 -7.47
CA LEU A 183 2.60 -2.73 -8.10
C LEU A 183 2.63 -1.37 -8.83
N TYR A 184 2.34 -1.40 -10.13
CA TYR A 184 2.15 -0.18 -10.92
C TYR A 184 0.73 0.34 -10.76
N LEU A 185 0.57 1.52 -10.16
CA LEU A 185 -0.72 2.14 -9.89
C LEU A 185 -1.27 2.86 -11.10
N ARG A 186 -2.48 2.47 -11.55
CA ARG A 186 -3.14 3.09 -12.70
C ARG A 186 -4.63 3.31 -12.44
N GLN A 187 -5.13 4.44 -12.95
CA GLN A 187 -6.57 4.67 -13.03
C GLN A 187 -7.16 3.90 -14.21
N THR A 188 -6.59 4.09 -15.40
CA THR A 188 -6.94 3.36 -16.63
C THR A 188 -5.71 2.65 -17.15
N VAL A 189 -5.91 1.51 -17.82
CA VAL A 189 -4.85 0.62 -18.30
C VAL A 189 -4.99 0.43 -19.79
N LYS A 190 -3.86 0.42 -20.49
CA LYS A 190 -3.73 0.04 -21.89
C LYS A 190 -2.84 -1.20 -21.98
N ASP A 191 -2.89 -1.91 -23.12
CA ASP A 191 -2.07 -3.10 -23.36
C ASP A 191 -0.57 -2.81 -23.17
N GLU A 192 -0.10 -1.62 -23.55
CA GLU A 192 1.28 -1.18 -23.35
C GLU A 192 1.68 -1.06 -21.87
N ASP A 193 0.71 -0.81 -20.95
CA ASP A 193 0.95 -0.78 -19.51
C ASP A 193 1.14 -2.21 -18.98
N VAL A 194 0.34 -3.17 -19.46
CA VAL A 194 0.44 -4.59 -19.07
C VAL A 194 1.75 -5.19 -19.58
N GLN A 195 2.10 -4.92 -20.86
CA GLN A 195 3.37 -5.35 -21.43
C GLN A 195 4.56 -4.79 -20.65
N TRP A 196 4.52 -3.50 -20.30
CA TRP A 196 5.56 -2.88 -19.48
C TRP A 196 5.67 -3.55 -18.08
N CYS A 197 4.55 -3.90 -17.44
CA CYS A 197 4.55 -4.63 -16.18
C CYS A 197 5.22 -6.01 -16.33
N HIS A 198 4.90 -6.75 -17.40
CA HIS A 198 5.54 -8.02 -17.71
C HIS A 198 7.06 -7.87 -17.84
N ASP A 199 7.51 -6.90 -18.66
CA ASP A 199 8.95 -6.68 -18.96
C ASP A 199 9.74 -6.32 -17.71
N TRP A 200 9.13 -5.54 -16.79
CA TRP A 200 9.76 -5.11 -15.54
C TRP A 200 9.45 -6.02 -14.36
N LYS A 201 8.73 -7.14 -14.54
CA LYS A 201 8.33 -8.07 -13.47
C LYS A 201 7.63 -7.34 -12.31
N THR A 202 6.67 -6.49 -12.66
CA THR A 202 5.79 -5.80 -11.73
C THR A 202 4.36 -6.29 -11.93
N ASN A 203 3.53 -6.21 -10.90
CA ASN A 203 2.09 -6.38 -10.99
C ASN A 203 1.41 -5.02 -11.18
N ILE A 204 0.07 -5.00 -11.35
CA ILE A 204 -0.66 -3.79 -11.66
C ILE A 204 -1.84 -3.57 -10.70
N SER A 205 -1.99 -2.33 -10.19
CA SER A 205 -3.10 -1.92 -9.32
C SER A 205 -3.98 -0.92 -10.05
N ILE A 206 -5.27 -1.25 -10.23
CA ILE A 206 -6.17 -0.57 -11.16
C ILE A 206 -7.40 -0.04 -10.43
N GLN A 207 -7.86 1.15 -10.80
CA GLN A 207 -9.14 1.66 -10.31
C GLN A 207 -10.27 0.70 -10.70
N HIS A 208 -11.01 0.21 -9.71
CA HIS A 208 -11.94 -0.92 -9.83
C HIS A 208 -12.95 -0.81 -10.98
N ALA A 209 -13.41 0.42 -11.32
CA ALA A 209 -14.39 0.64 -12.40
C ALA A 209 -13.82 0.31 -13.79
N ASN A 210 -12.52 0.27 -13.95
CA ASN A 210 -11.80 -0.01 -15.20
C ASN A 210 -11.32 -1.46 -15.32
N ILE A 211 -11.67 -2.33 -14.38
CA ILE A 211 -11.38 -3.76 -14.42
C ILE A 211 -12.55 -4.51 -15.05
N ASN A 212 -12.26 -5.33 -16.05
CA ASN A 212 -13.18 -6.26 -16.70
C ASN A 212 -12.48 -7.60 -16.98
N PRO A 213 -13.22 -8.66 -17.31
CA PRO A 213 -12.65 -10.00 -17.56
C PRO A 213 -11.61 -10.03 -18.68
N GLU A 214 -11.76 -9.23 -19.74
CA GLU A 214 -10.83 -9.17 -20.86
C GLU A 214 -9.45 -8.65 -20.39
N LEU A 215 -9.43 -7.56 -19.64
CA LEU A 215 -8.21 -6.99 -19.08
C LEU A 215 -7.52 -7.98 -18.11
N VAL A 216 -8.29 -8.65 -17.25
CA VAL A 216 -7.73 -9.65 -16.32
C VAL A 216 -7.13 -10.83 -17.08
N ASN A 217 -7.78 -11.29 -18.17
CA ASN A 217 -7.23 -12.34 -19.02
C ASN A 217 -5.93 -11.91 -19.70
N THR A 218 -5.87 -10.69 -20.24
CA THR A 218 -4.64 -10.13 -20.83
C THR A 218 -3.50 -10.07 -19.80
N CYS A 219 -3.80 -9.64 -18.58
CA CYS A 219 -2.82 -9.63 -17.49
C CYS A 219 -2.32 -11.07 -17.20
N ASN A 220 -3.23 -12.02 -17.04
CA ASN A 220 -2.89 -13.41 -16.73
C ASN A 220 -2.05 -14.08 -17.85
N GLU A 221 -2.35 -13.82 -19.12
CA GLU A 221 -1.57 -14.33 -20.27
C GLU A 221 -0.13 -13.86 -20.24
N LEU A 222 0.13 -12.66 -19.72
CA LEU A 222 1.46 -12.08 -19.57
C LEU A 222 2.08 -12.35 -18.19
N GLY A 223 1.41 -13.10 -17.30
CA GLY A 223 1.88 -13.36 -15.94
C GLY A 223 1.92 -12.09 -15.07
N VAL A 224 1.04 -11.14 -15.33
CA VAL A 224 0.85 -9.90 -14.56
C VAL A 224 -0.44 -10.05 -13.73
N GLU A 225 -0.35 -9.83 -12.44
CA GLU A 225 -1.54 -9.91 -11.58
C GLU A 225 -2.20 -8.56 -11.40
N GLY A 226 -3.54 -8.58 -11.40
CA GLY A 226 -4.37 -7.41 -11.21
C GLY A 226 -4.84 -7.25 -9.76
N ALA A 227 -4.58 -6.09 -9.17
CA ALA A 227 -5.18 -5.62 -7.93
C ALA A 227 -6.18 -4.48 -8.20
N ALA A 228 -7.19 -4.33 -7.35
CA ALA A 228 -8.23 -3.30 -7.48
C ALA A 228 -8.25 -2.30 -6.33
N TRP A 229 -8.52 -1.02 -6.59
CA TRP A 229 -8.69 0.05 -5.59
C TRP A 229 -9.75 1.07 -5.99
N THR A 230 -10.40 1.83 -5.09
CA THR A 230 -10.71 1.47 -3.74
C THR A 230 -12.10 0.89 -3.72
N VAL A 231 -12.30 -0.27 -3.14
CA VAL A 231 -13.54 -1.05 -3.24
C VAL A 231 -14.24 -1.04 -1.89
N ASN A 232 -15.42 -0.43 -1.84
CA ASN A 232 -16.13 -0.15 -0.61
C ASN A 232 -17.58 -0.64 -0.62
N ASN A 233 -17.90 -1.64 -1.44
CA ASN A 233 -19.24 -2.25 -1.44
C ASN A 233 -19.19 -3.70 -1.96
N ASP A 234 -20.07 -4.53 -1.43
CA ASP A 234 -20.13 -5.98 -1.69
C ASP A 234 -20.37 -6.30 -3.17
N SER A 235 -21.18 -5.50 -3.88
CA SER A 235 -21.49 -5.76 -5.31
C SER A 235 -20.27 -5.55 -6.21
N THR A 236 -19.48 -4.50 -5.97
CA THR A 236 -18.21 -4.29 -6.67
C THR A 236 -17.20 -5.37 -6.31
N TYR A 237 -17.10 -5.73 -5.03
CA TYR A 237 -16.24 -6.82 -4.58
C TYR A 237 -16.58 -8.13 -5.30
N GLN A 238 -17.86 -8.53 -5.32
CA GLN A 238 -18.28 -9.78 -5.98
C GLN A 238 -17.97 -9.76 -7.48
N ARG A 239 -18.20 -8.64 -8.17
CA ARG A 239 -17.81 -8.48 -9.58
C ARG A 239 -16.32 -8.70 -9.81
N LEU A 240 -15.46 -8.24 -8.89
CA LEU A 240 -14.01 -8.42 -9.01
C LEU A 240 -13.58 -9.85 -8.69
N VAL A 241 -14.26 -10.54 -7.77
CA VAL A 241 -14.11 -11.99 -7.56
C VAL A 241 -14.41 -12.72 -8.86
N ASP A 242 -15.56 -12.42 -9.50
CA ASP A 242 -15.98 -13.06 -10.74
C ASP A 242 -15.03 -12.75 -11.92
N CYS A 243 -14.34 -11.61 -11.89
CA CYS A 243 -13.30 -11.27 -12.86
C CYS A 243 -11.95 -11.96 -12.59
N GLY A 244 -11.74 -12.59 -11.42
CA GLY A 244 -10.47 -13.21 -11.05
C GLY A 244 -9.41 -12.22 -10.57
N CYS A 245 -9.81 -11.09 -9.96
CA CYS A 245 -8.89 -10.12 -9.39
C CYS A 245 -8.14 -10.72 -8.19
N ALA A 246 -6.81 -10.55 -8.11
CA ALA A 246 -5.99 -11.18 -7.08
C ALA A 246 -6.09 -10.47 -5.72
N CYS A 247 -6.14 -9.15 -5.71
CA CYS A 247 -6.17 -8.33 -4.50
C CYS A 247 -7.18 -7.19 -4.60
N VAL A 248 -7.73 -6.78 -3.46
CA VAL A 248 -8.67 -5.66 -3.36
C VAL A 248 -8.26 -4.76 -2.20
N THR A 249 -8.00 -3.48 -2.49
CA THR A 249 -7.76 -2.45 -1.50
C THR A 249 -9.09 -1.81 -1.09
N THR A 250 -9.35 -1.72 0.21
CA THR A 250 -10.64 -1.28 0.78
C THR A 250 -10.48 -0.44 2.04
N ASP A 251 -11.44 0.46 2.30
CA ASP A 251 -11.52 1.20 3.57
C ASP A 251 -12.21 0.40 4.67
N TYR A 252 -13.18 -0.49 4.32
CA TYR A 252 -14.04 -1.11 5.34
C TYR A 252 -14.77 -2.40 4.95
N LEU A 253 -14.40 -3.08 3.86
CA LEU A 253 -14.95 -4.41 3.61
C LEU A 253 -14.45 -5.39 4.66
N GLU A 254 -15.35 -6.23 5.17
CA GLU A 254 -15.01 -7.25 6.15
C GLU A 254 -14.55 -8.54 5.47
N VAL A 255 -13.56 -9.19 6.06
CA VAL A 255 -13.19 -10.57 5.70
C VAL A 255 -14.30 -11.50 6.17
N LYS A 256 -15.05 -12.09 5.22
CA LYS A 256 -16.16 -13.02 5.49
C LYS A 256 -15.75 -14.47 5.24
#